data_0940ded9e4e09cbf5429f88ba8d7d648
#
_entry.id   0940ded9e4e09cbf5429f88ba8d7d648
#
_cell.length_a   1.000
_cell.length_b   1.000
_cell.length_c   1.000
_cell.angle_alpha   90.00
_cell.angle_beta   90.00
_cell.angle_gamma   90.00
#
_symmetry.space_group_name_H-M   'P 1'
#
loop_
_entity.id
_entity.type
_entity.pdbx_description
1 polymer ?
#
loop_
_entity_poly.entity_id
_entity_poly.type
_entity_poly.pdbx_seq_one_letter_code
_entity_poly.pdbx_strand_id
1 'polypeptide(L)'
;MKNTVGVHFREHNARICICDDYNIYTDTMELPMSIRNTDVLKDDRAFRLAFEKIRSHMQENMEISDFDVVLAIPDDYGLTEEKELRKRAKSCEVNLVGTCHESAALALYVNQEFRVEDGVTILSAFATDERTGIAVYEMGTAVKRLKTVLVTEQTEGMSVLAFLQKKGPQLLFLQDADAVFFTGSFNACMTFEQAASKALGKSGIEIKMLDEACIIEGLGYFCGILENRAVAGMTTLEDEITPYPLYISVNKEIVGTEGPLLQGKTCRTPGFRFTDPGSEGDRITIYEERKRKLIPVTLLYPGEEETGSLRRKEISALIKGLGKGTIELLLKTGSGEEPTFTVDLSEDSAAPASREEDLGGFITNILPIIDNLEYAAKYAEDQSNPYAKGILQSYEKAVEILEQNGVTRITGEGRPFDFNLQNAVAHVADGDLPENTVKQVMQAGYMYQGKVLRTAQVIVAN
;
A
#
# COMPACT_ATOMS: atom_id res chain seq x y z
N MET A 1 -29.93 15.81 -3.82
CA MET A 1 -28.86 14.82 -3.76
C MET A 1 -27.58 15.51 -4.15
N LYS A 2 -26.46 15.20 -3.53
CA LYS A 2 -25.15 15.69 -3.92
C LYS A 2 -24.71 14.94 -5.17
N ASN A 3 -24.17 15.61 -6.17
CA ASN A 3 -23.73 14.95 -7.39
C ASN A 3 -22.40 14.22 -7.14
N THR A 4 -22.21 13.06 -7.74
CA THR A 4 -20.92 12.36 -7.77
C THR A 4 -20.23 12.65 -9.09
N VAL A 5 -18.98 13.10 -9.00
CA VAL A 5 -18.13 13.44 -10.15
C VAL A 5 -17.05 12.37 -10.27
N GLY A 6 -17.04 11.65 -11.38
CA GLY A 6 -15.95 10.78 -11.74
C GLY A 6 -14.80 11.58 -12.36
N VAL A 7 -13.56 11.27 -11.97
CA VAL A 7 -12.36 11.95 -12.47
C VAL A 7 -11.29 10.93 -12.87
N HIS A 8 -10.76 11.08 -14.07
CA HIS A 8 -9.64 10.31 -14.58
C HIS A 8 -8.51 11.27 -14.98
N PHE A 9 -7.39 11.21 -14.25
CA PHE A 9 -6.21 12.03 -14.53
C PHE A 9 -5.34 11.41 -15.63
N ARG A 10 -4.90 12.27 -16.55
CA ARG A 10 -3.92 11.97 -17.59
C ARG A 10 -2.77 12.97 -17.47
N GLU A 11 -1.70 12.77 -18.24
CA GLU A 11 -0.49 13.61 -18.16
C GLU A 11 -0.75 15.12 -18.27
N HIS A 12 -1.70 15.52 -19.11
CA HIS A 12 -1.94 16.93 -19.44
C HIS A 12 -3.36 17.41 -19.11
N ASN A 13 -4.29 16.49 -18.89
CA ASN A 13 -5.68 16.81 -18.68
C ASN A 13 -6.33 15.92 -17.62
N ALA A 14 -7.49 16.35 -17.16
CA ALA A 14 -8.41 15.52 -16.39
C ALA A 14 -9.68 15.34 -17.23
N ARG A 15 -10.12 14.11 -17.35
CA ARG A 15 -11.45 13.78 -17.88
C ARG A 15 -12.40 13.68 -16.71
N ILE A 16 -13.59 14.23 -16.88
CA ILE A 16 -14.60 14.32 -15.83
C ILE A 16 -15.88 13.68 -16.36
N CYS A 17 -16.62 12.98 -15.52
CA CYS A 17 -17.96 12.52 -15.81
C CYS A 17 -18.92 12.81 -14.68
N ILE A 18 -20.18 12.99 -15.05
CA ILE A 18 -21.33 13.06 -14.15
C ILE A 18 -22.41 12.17 -14.76
N CYS A 19 -23.20 11.49 -13.93
CA CYS A 19 -24.34 10.74 -14.41
C CYS A 19 -25.65 11.29 -13.83
N ASP A 20 -26.70 11.24 -14.65
CA ASP A 20 -28.08 11.30 -14.18
C ASP A 20 -28.74 9.91 -14.30
N ASP A 21 -30.06 9.84 -14.21
CA ASP A 21 -30.76 8.55 -14.30
C ASP A 21 -30.70 7.92 -15.70
N TYR A 22 -30.35 8.66 -16.74
CA TYR A 22 -30.44 8.21 -18.13
C TYR A 22 -29.13 8.35 -18.93
N ASN A 23 -28.28 9.28 -18.54
CA ASN A 23 -27.13 9.67 -19.34
C ASN A 23 -25.86 9.81 -18.51
N ILE A 24 -24.73 9.62 -19.17
CA ILE A 24 -23.39 10.00 -18.66
C ILE A 24 -22.92 11.19 -19.48
N TYR A 25 -22.59 12.26 -18.80
CA TYR A 25 -22.02 13.47 -19.38
C TYR A 25 -20.53 13.46 -19.10
N THR A 26 -19.73 13.60 -20.15
CA THR A 26 -18.27 13.64 -20.04
C THR A 26 -17.72 14.97 -20.52
N ASP A 27 -16.66 15.43 -19.88
CA ASP A 27 -15.92 16.63 -20.28
C ASP A 27 -14.41 16.43 -20.06
N THR A 28 -13.62 17.26 -20.72
CA THR A 28 -12.16 17.22 -20.62
C THR A 28 -11.62 18.60 -20.34
N MET A 29 -10.86 18.73 -19.27
CA MET A 29 -10.22 19.98 -18.87
C MET A 29 -8.70 19.88 -18.88
N GLU A 30 -8.03 20.93 -19.32
CA GLU A 30 -6.58 21.03 -19.26
C GLU A 30 -6.08 21.25 -17.84
N LEU A 31 -5.10 20.45 -17.42
CA LEU A 31 -4.42 20.66 -16.13
C LEU A 31 -3.53 21.91 -16.18
N PRO A 32 -3.33 22.60 -15.04
CA PRO A 32 -2.38 23.71 -14.95
C PRO A 32 -0.98 23.30 -15.45
N MET A 33 -0.32 24.19 -16.19
CA MET A 33 1.02 23.88 -16.77
C MET A 33 2.04 23.46 -15.71
N SER A 34 1.90 23.97 -14.49
CA SER A 34 2.81 23.68 -13.38
C SER A 34 2.75 22.25 -12.84
N ILE A 35 1.72 21.48 -13.22
CA ILE A 35 1.52 20.09 -12.78
C ILE A 35 1.39 19.10 -13.94
N ARG A 36 1.53 19.56 -15.18
CA ARG A 36 1.61 18.66 -16.33
C ARG A 36 2.81 17.74 -16.20
N ASN A 37 2.67 16.50 -16.61
CA ASN A 37 3.66 15.43 -16.44
C ASN A 37 3.98 15.07 -14.96
N THR A 38 3.17 15.53 -14.01
CA THR A 38 3.25 15.09 -12.62
C THR A 38 2.17 14.05 -12.37
N ASP A 39 2.49 12.97 -11.68
CA ASP A 39 1.48 12.02 -11.23
C ASP A 39 0.62 12.68 -10.14
N VAL A 40 -0.53 13.21 -10.58
CA VAL A 40 -1.46 13.97 -9.72
C VAL A 40 -1.90 13.12 -8.53
N LEU A 41 -2.06 11.81 -8.71
CA LEU A 41 -2.51 10.93 -7.64
C LEU A 41 -1.43 10.70 -6.57
N LYS A 42 -0.15 10.98 -6.85
CA LYS A 42 0.97 10.76 -5.91
C LYS A 42 1.56 12.04 -5.32
N ASP A 43 1.29 13.20 -5.90
CA ASP A 43 1.84 14.49 -5.47
C ASP A 43 0.78 15.37 -4.80
N ASP A 44 1.00 15.77 -3.55
CA ASP A 44 0.03 16.54 -2.74
C ASP A 44 -0.27 17.92 -3.33
N ARG A 45 0.75 18.59 -3.89
CA ARG A 45 0.59 19.90 -4.49
C ARG A 45 -0.15 19.80 -5.82
N ALA A 46 0.22 18.82 -6.65
CA ALA A 46 -0.45 18.60 -7.93
C ALA A 46 -1.92 18.22 -7.72
N PHE A 47 -2.20 17.36 -6.76
CA PHE A 47 -3.56 16.96 -6.40
C PHE A 47 -4.41 18.17 -5.99
N ARG A 48 -3.90 19.02 -5.11
CA ARG A 48 -4.60 20.24 -4.68
C ARG A 48 -4.91 21.17 -5.84
N LEU A 49 -3.89 21.50 -6.66
CA LEU A 49 -4.06 22.39 -7.81
C LEU A 49 -5.03 21.83 -8.85
N ALA A 50 -4.98 20.51 -9.08
CA ALA A 50 -5.93 19.83 -9.98
C ALA A 50 -7.37 19.97 -9.48
N PHE A 51 -7.62 19.71 -8.19
CA PHE A 51 -8.97 19.82 -7.62
C PHE A 51 -9.47 21.25 -7.45
N GLU A 52 -8.61 22.23 -7.20
CA GLU A 52 -8.97 23.66 -7.30
C GLU A 52 -9.48 24.00 -8.71
N LYS A 53 -8.77 23.52 -9.74
CA LYS A 53 -9.18 23.72 -11.13
C LYS A 53 -10.48 22.98 -11.48
N ILE A 54 -10.65 21.74 -10.99
CA ILE A 54 -11.89 20.97 -11.20
C ILE A 54 -13.07 21.70 -10.55
N ARG A 55 -12.94 22.19 -9.32
CA ARG A 55 -14.01 22.95 -8.65
C ARG A 55 -14.43 24.21 -9.44
N SER A 56 -13.43 25.00 -9.93
CA SER A 56 -13.72 26.15 -10.75
C SER A 56 -14.44 25.76 -12.05
N HIS A 57 -13.96 24.72 -12.71
CA HIS A 57 -14.55 24.20 -13.96
C HIS A 57 -15.99 23.71 -13.75
N MET A 58 -16.26 22.95 -12.68
CA MET A 58 -17.59 22.47 -12.32
C MET A 58 -18.55 23.62 -12.02
N GLN A 59 -18.08 24.64 -11.29
CA GLN A 59 -18.87 25.81 -10.97
C GLN A 59 -19.18 26.67 -12.21
N GLU A 60 -18.20 26.88 -13.08
CA GLU A 60 -18.33 27.77 -14.24
C GLU A 60 -19.14 27.14 -15.38
N ASN A 61 -18.96 25.84 -15.64
CA ASN A 61 -19.54 25.19 -16.81
C ASN A 61 -20.77 24.31 -16.50
N MET A 62 -20.92 23.86 -15.25
CA MET A 62 -22.01 22.95 -14.87
C MET A 62 -22.86 23.48 -13.72
N GLU A 63 -22.54 24.65 -13.16
CA GLU A 63 -23.22 25.26 -12.01
C GLU A 63 -23.24 24.37 -10.74
N ILE A 64 -22.24 23.46 -10.62
CA ILE A 64 -22.10 22.53 -9.50
C ILE A 64 -21.00 23.03 -8.58
N SER A 65 -21.35 23.37 -7.33
CA SER A 65 -20.43 23.89 -6.31
C SER A 65 -20.03 22.87 -5.26
N ASP A 66 -20.87 21.87 -5.01
CA ASP A 66 -20.63 20.81 -4.03
C ASP A 66 -20.90 19.42 -4.65
N PHE A 67 -19.89 18.57 -4.60
CA PHE A 67 -19.94 17.24 -5.20
C PHE A 67 -19.04 16.25 -4.48
N ASP A 68 -19.41 14.99 -4.57
CA ASP A 68 -18.60 13.87 -4.15
C ASP A 68 -17.71 13.41 -5.31
N VAL A 69 -16.60 12.77 -5.02
CA VAL A 69 -15.61 12.40 -6.03
C VAL A 69 -15.42 10.89 -6.07
N VAL A 70 -15.36 10.37 -7.29
CA VAL A 70 -14.85 9.02 -7.60
C VAL A 70 -13.63 9.18 -8.50
N LEU A 71 -12.56 8.46 -8.19
CA LEU A 71 -11.33 8.49 -8.98
C LEU A 71 -11.14 7.19 -9.77
N ALA A 72 -10.86 7.31 -11.05
CA ALA A 72 -10.21 6.23 -11.78
C ALA A 72 -8.75 6.13 -11.32
N ILE A 73 -8.36 4.93 -10.90
CA ILE A 73 -7.02 4.67 -10.39
C ILE A 73 -6.30 3.60 -11.21
N PRO A 74 -4.97 3.65 -11.27
CA PRO A 74 -4.17 2.61 -11.88
C PRO A 74 -4.45 1.21 -11.32
N ASP A 75 -4.40 0.19 -12.17
CA ASP A 75 -4.58 -1.20 -11.74
C ASP A 75 -3.49 -1.72 -10.79
N ASP A 76 -2.35 -1.04 -10.70
CA ASP A 76 -1.28 -1.35 -9.75
C ASP A 76 -1.42 -0.65 -8.39
N TYR A 77 -2.50 0.13 -8.17
CA TYR A 77 -2.82 0.65 -6.85
C TYR A 77 -3.38 -0.46 -5.98
N GLY A 78 -2.81 -0.59 -4.79
CA GLY A 78 -3.33 -1.46 -3.75
C GLY A 78 -3.77 -0.66 -2.53
N LEU A 79 -3.98 -1.35 -1.44
CA LEU A 79 -4.52 -0.77 -0.20
C LEU A 79 -3.68 0.40 0.34
N THR A 80 -2.36 0.36 0.18
CA THR A 80 -1.47 1.42 0.66
C THR A 80 -1.64 2.71 -0.14
N GLU A 81 -1.63 2.62 -1.50
CA GLU A 81 -1.82 3.78 -2.35
C GLU A 81 -3.21 4.36 -2.18
N GLU A 82 -4.24 3.54 -2.04
CA GLU A 82 -5.60 4.01 -1.78
C GLU A 82 -5.72 4.73 -0.44
N LYS A 83 -5.08 4.24 0.62
CA LYS A 83 -5.01 4.95 1.91
C LYS A 83 -4.34 6.32 1.79
N GLU A 84 -3.20 6.38 1.12
CA GLU A 84 -2.50 7.64 0.90
C GLU A 84 -3.36 8.61 0.07
N LEU A 85 -4.05 8.09 -0.95
CA LEU A 85 -4.96 8.86 -1.78
C LEU A 85 -6.14 9.43 -0.96
N ARG A 86 -6.75 8.64 -0.08
CA ARG A 86 -7.81 9.09 0.82
C ARG A 86 -7.33 10.16 1.80
N LYS A 87 -6.13 10.00 2.37
CA LYS A 87 -5.50 11.03 3.22
C LYS A 87 -5.28 12.34 2.45
N ARG A 88 -4.77 12.23 1.23
CA ARG A 88 -4.54 13.37 0.33
C ARG A 88 -5.85 14.07 -0.01
N ALA A 89 -6.88 13.33 -0.39
CA ALA A 89 -8.21 13.86 -0.67
C ALA A 89 -8.76 14.63 0.54
N LYS A 90 -8.69 14.03 1.73
CA LYS A 90 -9.13 14.67 2.99
C LYS A 90 -8.36 15.96 3.28
N SER A 91 -7.03 15.98 3.08
CA SER A 91 -6.21 17.19 3.29
C SER A 91 -6.49 18.33 2.30
N CYS A 92 -7.10 18.00 1.16
CA CYS A 92 -7.48 18.93 0.11
C CYS A 92 -9.01 19.23 0.11
N GLU A 93 -9.73 18.83 1.16
CA GLU A 93 -11.18 18.98 1.29
C GLU A 93 -11.97 18.36 0.13
N VAL A 94 -11.46 17.25 -0.41
CA VAL A 94 -12.11 16.44 -1.46
C VAL A 94 -12.81 15.26 -0.79
N ASN A 95 -14.13 15.18 -0.96
CA ASN A 95 -14.91 14.05 -0.45
C ASN A 95 -14.82 12.86 -1.42
N LEU A 96 -13.78 12.04 -1.26
CA LEU A 96 -13.54 10.85 -2.06
C LEU A 96 -14.43 9.69 -1.57
N VAL A 97 -15.50 9.40 -2.31
CA VAL A 97 -16.48 8.36 -1.95
C VAL A 97 -16.19 7.00 -2.58
N GLY A 98 -15.33 6.95 -3.61
CA GLY A 98 -14.96 5.71 -4.26
C GLY A 98 -13.73 5.82 -5.16
N THR A 99 -13.17 4.67 -5.45
CA THR A 99 -12.11 4.48 -6.44
C THR A 99 -12.53 3.34 -7.38
N CYS A 100 -12.11 3.40 -8.64
CA CYS A 100 -12.37 2.38 -9.64
C CYS A 100 -11.09 2.15 -10.45
N HIS A 101 -10.63 0.92 -10.55
CA HIS A 101 -9.48 0.59 -11.39
C HIS A 101 -9.77 0.83 -12.88
N GLU A 102 -8.76 1.26 -13.63
CA GLU A 102 -8.91 1.58 -15.06
C GLU A 102 -9.46 0.39 -15.86
N SER A 103 -8.99 -0.84 -15.58
CA SER A 103 -9.52 -2.04 -16.23
C SER A 103 -10.95 -2.38 -15.84
N ALA A 104 -11.36 -2.05 -14.60
CA ALA A 104 -12.73 -2.23 -14.13
C ALA A 104 -13.68 -1.22 -14.80
N ALA A 105 -13.27 0.03 -14.91
CA ALA A 105 -14.02 1.05 -15.65
C ALA A 105 -14.23 0.61 -17.12
N LEU A 106 -13.18 0.11 -17.78
CA LEU A 106 -13.29 -0.44 -19.13
C LEU A 106 -14.29 -1.63 -19.19
N ALA A 107 -14.23 -2.55 -18.22
CA ALA A 107 -15.16 -3.68 -18.17
C ALA A 107 -16.62 -3.23 -18.00
N LEU A 108 -16.87 -2.24 -17.14
CA LEU A 108 -18.21 -1.65 -16.97
C LEU A 108 -18.72 -1.01 -18.28
N TYR A 109 -17.87 -0.25 -18.96
CA TYR A 109 -18.20 0.32 -20.27
C TYR A 109 -18.59 -0.77 -21.27
N VAL A 110 -17.74 -1.81 -21.39
CA VAL A 110 -18.00 -2.92 -22.31
C VAL A 110 -19.33 -3.62 -21.97
N ASN A 111 -19.58 -3.86 -20.67
CA ASN A 111 -20.82 -4.52 -20.23
C ASN A 111 -22.08 -3.76 -20.66
N GLN A 112 -22.04 -2.45 -20.54
CA GLN A 112 -23.22 -1.61 -20.83
C GLN A 112 -23.39 -1.34 -22.33
N GLU A 113 -22.31 -0.95 -23.02
CA GLU A 113 -22.37 -0.53 -24.41
C GLU A 113 -22.50 -1.72 -25.38
N PHE A 114 -21.84 -2.83 -25.09
CA PHE A 114 -21.89 -4.03 -25.94
C PHE A 114 -22.98 -5.03 -25.54
N ARG A 115 -23.68 -4.77 -24.40
CA ARG A 115 -24.75 -5.65 -23.88
C ARG A 115 -24.31 -7.10 -23.84
N VAL A 116 -23.15 -7.33 -23.20
CA VAL A 116 -22.55 -8.66 -23.13
C VAL A 116 -23.46 -9.60 -22.34
N GLU A 117 -23.61 -10.82 -22.82
CA GLU A 117 -24.45 -11.86 -22.20
C GLU A 117 -23.86 -12.27 -20.84
N ASP A 118 -24.74 -12.72 -19.93
CA ASP A 118 -24.34 -13.21 -18.61
C ASP A 118 -23.41 -14.44 -18.76
N GLY A 119 -22.28 -14.41 -18.02
CA GLY A 119 -21.31 -15.49 -17.99
C GLY A 119 -20.22 -15.42 -19.09
N VAL A 120 -20.30 -14.45 -20.00
CA VAL A 120 -19.22 -14.21 -20.98
C VAL A 120 -18.01 -13.68 -20.23
N THR A 121 -16.84 -14.18 -20.58
CA THR A 121 -15.58 -13.76 -19.99
C THR A 121 -14.83 -12.83 -20.92
N ILE A 122 -14.51 -11.64 -20.47
CA ILE A 122 -13.68 -10.71 -21.22
C ILE A 122 -12.33 -10.47 -20.57
N LEU A 123 -11.32 -10.19 -21.39
CA LEU A 123 -10.09 -9.59 -20.93
C LEU A 123 -10.18 -8.09 -21.16
N SER A 124 -10.00 -7.32 -20.09
CA SER A 124 -9.95 -5.87 -20.09
C SER A 124 -8.52 -5.42 -19.82
N ALA A 125 -7.95 -4.53 -20.64
CA ALA A 125 -6.61 -4.02 -20.44
C ALA A 125 -6.52 -2.51 -20.65
N PHE A 126 -5.84 -1.83 -19.71
CA PHE A 126 -5.41 -0.46 -19.87
C PHE A 126 -3.88 -0.42 -20.01
N ALA A 127 -3.41 0.00 -21.18
CA ALA A 127 -2.01 -0.07 -21.55
C ALA A 127 -1.41 1.32 -21.73
N THR A 128 -0.33 1.61 -21.02
CA THR A 128 0.51 2.81 -21.22
C THR A 128 1.97 2.39 -21.42
N ASP A 129 2.81 3.34 -21.79
CA ASP A 129 4.24 3.09 -22.01
C ASP A 129 4.96 2.71 -20.70
N GLU A 130 4.40 3.10 -19.54
CA GLU A 130 4.98 2.86 -18.21
C GLU A 130 4.39 1.63 -17.50
N ARG A 131 3.12 1.31 -17.79
CA ARG A 131 2.40 0.23 -17.12
C ARG A 131 1.30 -0.35 -18.00
N THR A 132 0.95 -1.60 -17.73
CA THR A 132 -0.24 -2.24 -18.29
C THR A 132 -0.95 -3.05 -17.21
N GLY A 133 -2.17 -2.69 -16.91
CA GLY A 133 -3.10 -3.47 -16.10
C GLY A 133 -3.91 -4.38 -17.02
N ILE A 134 -3.94 -5.67 -16.74
CA ILE A 134 -4.69 -6.67 -17.51
C ILE A 134 -5.54 -7.45 -16.53
N ALA A 135 -6.85 -7.44 -16.71
CA ALA A 135 -7.76 -8.18 -15.84
C ALA A 135 -8.77 -8.98 -16.66
N VAL A 136 -9.20 -10.10 -16.12
CA VAL A 136 -10.25 -10.95 -16.69
C VAL A 136 -11.50 -10.76 -15.87
N TYR A 137 -12.61 -10.48 -16.54
CA TYR A 137 -13.93 -10.26 -15.94
C TYR A 137 -14.96 -11.24 -16.48
N GLU A 138 -15.77 -11.79 -15.59
CA GLU A 138 -17.05 -12.42 -15.94
C GLU A 138 -18.11 -11.32 -16.03
N MET A 139 -18.80 -11.24 -17.14
CA MET A 139 -19.75 -10.19 -17.48
C MET A 139 -21.18 -10.60 -17.13
N GLY A 140 -22.06 -9.60 -16.96
CA GLY A 140 -23.48 -9.81 -16.65
C GLY A 140 -24.01 -8.75 -15.71
N THR A 141 -25.09 -9.08 -14.98
CA THR A 141 -25.63 -8.21 -13.92
C THR A 141 -24.63 -7.95 -12.79
N ALA A 142 -23.73 -8.89 -12.52
CA ALA A 142 -22.56 -8.70 -11.67
C ALA A 142 -21.29 -8.81 -12.53
N VAL A 143 -20.62 -7.68 -12.77
CA VAL A 143 -19.30 -7.66 -13.40
C VAL A 143 -18.29 -8.06 -12.35
N LYS A 144 -17.68 -9.25 -12.51
CA LYS A 144 -16.79 -9.85 -11.52
C LYS A 144 -15.37 -9.96 -12.03
N ARG A 145 -14.42 -9.43 -11.31
CA ARG A 145 -13.01 -9.63 -11.60
C ARG A 145 -12.60 -11.06 -11.21
N LEU A 146 -12.11 -11.81 -12.16
CA LEU A 146 -11.65 -13.19 -11.96
C LEU A 146 -10.14 -13.27 -11.74
N LYS A 147 -9.36 -12.40 -12.41
CA LYS A 147 -7.91 -12.46 -12.42
C LYS A 147 -7.31 -11.12 -12.83
N THR A 148 -6.16 -10.77 -12.26
CA THR A 148 -5.37 -9.59 -12.61
C THR A 148 -3.93 -9.95 -12.89
N VAL A 149 -3.33 -9.29 -13.87
CA VAL A 149 -1.89 -9.30 -14.14
C VAL A 149 -1.41 -7.88 -14.33
N LEU A 150 -0.43 -7.50 -13.54
CA LEU A 150 0.19 -6.19 -13.60
C LEU A 150 1.55 -6.28 -14.29
N VAL A 151 1.74 -5.44 -15.30
CA VAL A 151 3.01 -5.28 -16.00
C VAL A 151 3.50 -3.85 -15.79
N THR A 152 4.60 -3.69 -15.05
CA THR A 152 5.22 -2.39 -14.79
C THR A 152 6.69 -2.44 -15.22
N GLU A 153 7.32 -1.30 -15.48
CA GLU A 153 8.75 -1.22 -15.85
C GLU A 153 9.69 -1.96 -14.89
N GLN A 154 9.26 -2.10 -13.64
CA GLN A 154 10.07 -2.72 -12.59
C GLN A 154 9.87 -4.23 -12.49
N THR A 155 8.98 -4.81 -13.28
CA THR A 155 8.61 -6.23 -13.15
C THR A 155 9.75 -7.14 -13.58
N GLU A 156 10.59 -6.77 -14.56
CA GLU A 156 11.68 -7.63 -15.04
C GLU A 156 12.94 -6.88 -15.54
N GLY A 157 13.13 -5.61 -15.18
CA GLY A 157 14.29 -4.83 -15.62
C GLY A 157 14.26 -4.47 -17.11
N MET A 158 13.08 -4.50 -17.72
CA MET A 158 12.83 -4.09 -19.10
C MET A 158 11.59 -3.21 -19.19
N SER A 159 11.47 -2.41 -20.27
CA SER A 159 10.28 -1.60 -20.50
C SER A 159 9.03 -2.47 -20.67
N VAL A 160 7.86 -1.92 -20.36
CA VAL A 160 6.56 -2.60 -20.54
C VAL A 160 6.38 -3.08 -21.97
N LEU A 161 6.73 -2.27 -22.95
CA LEU A 161 6.65 -2.63 -24.36
C LEU A 161 7.54 -3.83 -24.72
N ALA A 162 8.79 -3.82 -24.24
CA ALA A 162 9.72 -4.95 -24.45
C ALA A 162 9.24 -6.23 -23.74
N PHE A 163 8.63 -6.11 -22.56
CA PHE A 163 8.02 -7.24 -21.87
C PHE A 163 6.86 -7.83 -22.68
N LEU A 164 5.92 -7.01 -23.12
CA LEU A 164 4.78 -7.45 -23.91
C LEU A 164 5.22 -8.11 -25.24
N GLN A 165 6.21 -7.55 -25.92
CA GLN A 165 6.76 -8.14 -27.15
C GLN A 165 7.39 -9.51 -26.91
N LYS A 166 8.15 -9.66 -25.83
CA LYS A 166 8.94 -10.86 -25.54
C LYS A 166 8.12 -11.95 -24.85
N LYS A 167 7.31 -11.61 -23.87
CA LYS A 167 6.55 -12.50 -22.99
C LYS A 167 5.04 -12.49 -23.20
N GLY A 168 4.52 -11.52 -23.92
CA GLY A 168 3.08 -11.45 -24.23
C GLY A 168 2.50 -12.77 -24.75
N PRO A 169 3.17 -13.54 -25.62
CA PRO A 169 2.70 -14.84 -26.06
C PRO A 169 2.58 -15.90 -24.96
N GLN A 170 3.23 -15.69 -23.81
CA GLN A 170 3.16 -16.59 -22.65
C GLN A 170 2.07 -16.19 -21.65
N LEU A 171 1.32 -15.12 -21.95
CA LEU A 171 0.15 -14.72 -21.19
C LEU A 171 -0.99 -15.71 -21.48
N LEU A 172 -0.84 -16.96 -21.01
CA LEU A 172 -1.74 -18.08 -21.26
C LEU A 172 -3.19 -17.81 -20.82
N PHE A 173 -3.38 -16.88 -19.86
CA PHE A 173 -4.71 -16.50 -19.39
C PHE A 173 -5.53 -15.72 -20.43
N LEU A 174 -4.92 -15.18 -21.49
CA LEU A 174 -5.66 -14.62 -22.61
C LEU A 174 -6.57 -15.65 -23.28
N GLN A 175 -6.24 -16.94 -23.18
CA GLN A 175 -7.04 -18.03 -23.74
C GLN A 175 -8.30 -18.35 -22.92
N ASP A 176 -8.39 -17.82 -21.69
CA ASP A 176 -9.53 -18.00 -20.81
C ASP A 176 -10.65 -16.97 -21.07
N ALA A 177 -10.46 -16.05 -22.01
CA ALA A 177 -11.42 -15.00 -22.33
C ALA A 177 -12.10 -15.26 -23.69
N ASP A 178 -13.39 -14.95 -23.78
CA ASP A 178 -14.18 -15.02 -25.00
C ASP A 178 -13.93 -13.83 -25.92
N ALA A 179 -13.52 -12.69 -25.36
CA ALA A 179 -13.15 -11.48 -26.09
C ALA A 179 -12.08 -10.66 -25.35
N VAL A 180 -11.34 -9.84 -26.08
CA VAL A 180 -10.29 -8.96 -25.55
C VAL A 180 -10.61 -7.53 -25.91
N PHE A 181 -10.77 -6.69 -24.90
CA PHE A 181 -10.96 -5.25 -25.03
C PHE A 181 -9.79 -4.52 -24.37
N PHE A 182 -9.25 -3.51 -25.04
CA PHE A 182 -8.15 -2.74 -24.48
C PHE A 182 -8.18 -1.30 -24.96
N THR A 183 -7.56 -0.42 -24.17
CA THR A 183 -7.39 0.99 -24.46
C THR A 183 -6.12 1.53 -23.81
N GLY A 184 -5.73 2.76 -24.08
CA GLY A 184 -4.57 3.41 -23.49
C GLY A 184 -3.75 4.22 -24.49
N SER A 185 -2.43 4.39 -24.27
CA SER A 185 -1.57 5.11 -25.20
C SER A 185 -1.43 4.34 -26.52
N PHE A 186 -1.34 5.06 -27.64
CA PHE A 186 -1.31 4.47 -28.98
C PHE A 186 -0.21 3.41 -29.13
N ASN A 187 1.03 3.72 -28.71
CA ASN A 187 2.16 2.79 -28.85
C ASN A 187 1.97 1.52 -28.01
N ALA A 188 1.49 1.66 -26.78
CA ALA A 188 1.24 0.54 -25.91
C ALA A 188 0.09 -0.32 -26.43
N CYS A 189 -0.99 0.28 -26.93
CA CYS A 189 -2.11 -0.43 -27.54
C CYS A 189 -1.68 -1.23 -28.77
N MET A 190 -0.91 -0.66 -29.67
CA MET A 190 -0.40 -1.37 -30.85
C MET A 190 0.49 -2.55 -30.46
N THR A 191 1.33 -2.38 -29.43
CA THR A 191 2.20 -3.46 -28.92
C THR A 191 1.38 -4.55 -28.23
N PHE A 192 0.38 -4.17 -27.45
CA PHE A 192 -0.54 -5.10 -26.78
C PHE A 192 -1.34 -5.91 -27.77
N GLU A 193 -1.90 -5.27 -28.82
CA GLU A 193 -2.65 -5.93 -29.88
C GLU A 193 -1.82 -7.00 -30.59
N GLN A 194 -0.56 -6.67 -30.94
CA GLN A 194 0.36 -7.62 -31.56
C GLN A 194 0.67 -8.81 -30.63
N ALA A 195 0.89 -8.54 -29.34
CA ALA A 195 1.16 -9.57 -28.35
C ALA A 195 -0.07 -10.48 -28.14
N ALA A 196 -1.25 -9.90 -28.02
CA ALA A 196 -2.52 -10.62 -27.86
C ALA A 196 -2.83 -11.45 -29.11
N SER A 197 -2.73 -10.89 -30.29
CA SER A 197 -2.94 -11.60 -31.57
C SER A 197 -1.99 -12.79 -31.74
N LYS A 198 -0.73 -12.64 -31.31
CA LYS A 198 0.25 -13.72 -31.33
C LYS A 198 -0.05 -14.81 -30.29
N ALA A 199 -0.51 -14.43 -29.09
CA ALA A 199 -0.84 -15.34 -28.01
C ALA A 199 -2.10 -16.18 -28.32
N LEU A 200 -3.13 -15.54 -28.86
CA LEU A 200 -4.42 -16.17 -29.19
C LEU A 200 -4.39 -16.98 -30.50
N GLY A 201 -3.44 -16.66 -31.39
CA GLY A 201 -3.29 -17.38 -32.64
C GLY A 201 -4.55 -17.35 -33.53
N LYS A 202 -5.05 -18.54 -33.91
CA LYS A 202 -6.27 -18.67 -34.74
C LYS A 202 -7.51 -19.02 -33.91
N SER A 203 -7.57 -18.65 -32.65
CA SER A 203 -8.65 -19.04 -31.75
C SER A 203 -10.03 -18.48 -32.13
N GLY A 204 -10.08 -17.45 -32.98
CA GLY A 204 -11.33 -16.75 -33.32
C GLY A 204 -11.82 -15.77 -32.26
N ILE A 205 -11.06 -15.56 -31.21
CA ILE A 205 -11.37 -14.59 -30.15
C ILE A 205 -11.28 -13.18 -30.71
N GLU A 206 -12.30 -12.36 -30.48
CA GLU A 206 -12.35 -10.96 -30.89
C GLU A 206 -11.35 -10.14 -30.07
N ILE A 207 -10.52 -9.34 -30.75
CA ILE A 207 -9.59 -8.40 -30.12
C ILE A 207 -9.98 -7.00 -30.57
N LYS A 208 -10.35 -6.12 -29.65
CA LYS A 208 -10.89 -4.82 -29.95
C LYS A 208 -10.22 -3.71 -29.14
N MET A 209 -9.57 -2.79 -29.85
CA MET A 209 -9.10 -1.54 -29.29
C MET A 209 -10.26 -0.55 -29.21
N LEU A 210 -10.39 0.11 -28.07
CA LEU A 210 -11.40 1.14 -27.82
C LEU A 210 -10.74 2.51 -27.64
N ASP A 211 -11.51 3.57 -27.87
CA ASP A 211 -11.08 4.91 -27.54
C ASP A 211 -10.90 5.07 -26.02
N GLU A 212 -9.96 5.91 -25.62
CA GLU A 212 -9.73 6.16 -24.19
C GLU A 212 -10.92 6.81 -23.46
N ALA A 213 -11.91 7.36 -24.18
CA ALA A 213 -13.14 7.87 -23.57
C ALA A 213 -13.92 6.77 -22.83
N CYS A 214 -13.76 5.51 -23.23
CA CYS A 214 -14.42 4.38 -22.60
C CYS A 214 -14.11 4.28 -21.08
N ILE A 215 -12.94 4.74 -20.63
CA ILE A 215 -12.59 4.73 -19.20
C ILE A 215 -13.45 5.73 -18.41
N ILE A 216 -13.61 6.95 -18.91
CA ILE A 216 -14.40 7.96 -18.20
C ILE A 216 -15.90 7.66 -18.28
N GLU A 217 -16.38 7.09 -19.38
CA GLU A 217 -17.75 6.63 -19.50
C GLU A 217 -18.03 5.43 -18.57
N GLY A 218 -17.12 4.47 -18.50
CA GLY A 218 -17.17 3.35 -17.56
C GLY A 218 -17.14 3.81 -16.09
N LEU A 219 -16.36 4.84 -15.80
CA LEU A 219 -16.38 5.49 -14.48
C LEU A 219 -17.72 6.16 -14.19
N GLY A 220 -18.39 6.71 -15.20
CA GLY A 220 -19.75 7.23 -15.11
C GLY A 220 -20.76 6.14 -14.72
N TYR A 221 -20.65 4.95 -15.31
CA TYR A 221 -21.47 3.79 -14.88
C TYR A 221 -21.17 3.40 -13.43
N PHE A 222 -19.92 3.44 -13.01
CA PHE A 222 -19.56 3.19 -11.61
C PHE A 222 -20.16 4.24 -10.65
N CYS A 223 -20.14 5.53 -11.01
CA CYS A 223 -20.85 6.57 -10.27
C CYS A 223 -22.35 6.25 -10.18
N GLY A 224 -22.97 5.81 -11.30
CA GLY A 224 -24.35 5.39 -11.34
C GLY A 224 -24.65 4.21 -10.41
N ILE A 225 -23.76 3.22 -10.33
CA ILE A 225 -23.86 2.11 -9.38
C ILE A 225 -23.86 2.60 -7.94
N LEU A 226 -22.91 3.50 -7.59
CA LEU A 226 -22.80 4.04 -6.24
C LEU A 226 -24.02 4.87 -5.81
N GLU A 227 -24.62 5.61 -6.75
CA GLU A 227 -25.81 6.43 -6.51
C GLU A 227 -27.15 5.69 -6.76
N ASN A 228 -27.08 4.42 -7.17
CA ASN A 228 -28.25 3.62 -7.54
C ASN A 228 -29.08 4.28 -8.65
N ARG A 229 -28.41 4.81 -9.70
CA ARG A 229 -29.04 5.47 -10.86
C ARG A 229 -29.48 4.47 -11.91
N ALA A 230 -30.54 4.78 -12.60
CA ALA A 230 -31.09 3.92 -13.65
C ALA A 230 -30.14 3.72 -14.85
N VAL A 231 -29.22 4.66 -15.11
CA VAL A 231 -28.22 4.57 -16.17
C VAL A 231 -27.30 3.33 -16.01
N ALA A 232 -27.03 2.94 -14.78
CA ALA A 232 -26.25 1.74 -14.48
C ALA A 232 -27.08 0.43 -14.57
N GLY A 233 -28.40 0.54 -14.74
CA GLY A 233 -29.29 -0.61 -14.72
C GLY A 233 -29.25 -1.34 -13.38
N MET A 234 -29.20 -2.67 -13.42
CA MET A 234 -29.03 -3.53 -12.24
C MET A 234 -27.56 -4.01 -12.09
N THR A 235 -26.64 -3.42 -12.84
CA THR A 235 -25.24 -3.84 -12.83
C THR A 235 -24.59 -3.55 -11.48
N THR A 236 -23.80 -4.50 -11.00
CA THR A 236 -22.92 -4.35 -9.85
C THR A 236 -21.48 -4.65 -10.27
N LEU A 237 -20.51 -4.07 -9.56
CA LEU A 237 -19.10 -4.38 -9.76
C LEU A 237 -18.56 -5.13 -8.55
N GLU A 238 -18.02 -6.34 -8.82
CA GLU A 238 -17.25 -7.13 -7.85
C GLU A 238 -15.78 -7.07 -8.25
N ASP A 239 -15.07 -6.08 -7.71
CA ASP A 239 -13.65 -5.85 -7.98
C ASP A 239 -12.75 -6.46 -6.89
N GLU A 240 -11.45 -6.49 -7.10
CA GLU A 240 -10.52 -6.95 -6.07
C GLU A 240 -10.33 -5.89 -4.99
N ILE A 241 -10.06 -6.37 -3.77
CA ILE A 241 -9.70 -5.51 -2.65
C ILE A 241 -8.26 -5.02 -2.81
N THR A 242 -7.39 -5.87 -3.33
CA THR A 242 -5.99 -5.56 -3.63
C THR A 242 -5.45 -6.50 -4.70
N PRO A 243 -4.65 -5.98 -5.67
CA PRO A 243 -3.98 -6.82 -6.67
C PRO A 243 -2.79 -7.60 -6.11
N TYR A 244 -2.43 -7.38 -4.85
CA TYR A 244 -1.26 -7.99 -4.21
C TYR A 244 -1.64 -9.10 -3.25
N PRO A 245 -0.80 -10.15 -3.12
CA PRO A 245 -0.98 -11.16 -2.09
C PRO A 245 -0.98 -10.53 -0.70
N LEU A 246 -1.88 -10.98 0.16
CA LEU A 246 -1.94 -10.57 1.55
C LEU A 246 -1.16 -11.53 2.44
N TYR A 247 -0.58 -10.99 3.48
CA TYR A 247 0.06 -11.73 4.56
C TYR A 247 -0.50 -11.29 5.89
N ILE A 248 -0.60 -12.23 6.81
CA ILE A 248 -1.00 -11.97 8.18
C ILE A 248 0.16 -12.33 9.10
N SER A 249 0.49 -11.42 9.99
CA SER A 249 1.35 -11.72 11.13
C SER A 249 0.50 -11.75 12.38
N VAL A 250 0.59 -12.82 13.13
CA VAL A 250 0.05 -12.91 14.47
C VAL A 250 1.22 -12.98 15.44
N ASN A 251 1.37 -11.93 16.25
CA ASN A 251 2.51 -11.71 17.13
C ASN A 251 3.84 -11.65 16.31
N LYS A 252 4.50 -12.77 16.06
CA LYS A 252 5.78 -12.83 15.31
C LYS A 252 5.76 -13.77 14.11
N GLU A 253 4.72 -14.60 13.97
CA GLU A 253 4.59 -15.48 12.80
C GLU A 253 3.92 -14.76 11.65
N ILE A 254 4.47 -14.95 10.44
CA ILE A 254 3.97 -14.34 9.20
C ILE A 254 3.57 -15.44 8.24
N VAL A 255 2.33 -15.41 7.77
CA VAL A 255 1.79 -16.36 6.80
C VAL A 255 1.08 -15.64 5.66
N GLY A 256 1.26 -16.11 4.44
CA GLY A 256 0.65 -15.53 3.24
C GLY A 256 -0.68 -16.19 2.86
N THR A 257 -1.48 -15.48 2.08
CA THR A 257 -2.65 -16.02 1.39
C THR A 257 -2.26 -16.61 0.03
N GLU A 258 -3.13 -17.45 -0.54
CA GLU A 258 -2.89 -18.11 -1.84
C GLU A 258 -3.15 -17.19 -3.06
N GLY A 259 -3.16 -15.88 -2.92
CA GLY A 259 -3.35 -14.95 -4.04
C GLY A 259 -4.03 -13.64 -3.64
N PRO A 260 -4.41 -12.80 -4.62
CA PRO A 260 -5.10 -11.55 -4.37
C PRO A 260 -6.49 -11.78 -3.78
N LEU A 261 -6.94 -10.84 -2.96
CA LEU A 261 -8.26 -10.88 -2.36
C LEU A 261 -9.27 -10.18 -3.26
N LEU A 262 -10.26 -10.94 -3.70
CA LEU A 262 -11.39 -10.44 -4.48
C LEU A 262 -12.60 -10.19 -3.57
N GLN A 263 -13.44 -9.21 -3.94
CA GLN A 263 -14.70 -8.97 -3.27
C GLN A 263 -15.57 -10.24 -3.30
N GLY A 264 -16.21 -10.55 -2.20
CA GLY A 264 -17.04 -11.77 -2.06
C GLY A 264 -16.26 -13.08 -1.98
N LYS A 265 -14.96 -13.08 -2.22
CA LYS A 265 -14.09 -14.27 -2.13
C LYS A 265 -13.45 -14.39 -0.76
N THR A 266 -13.06 -15.62 -0.43
CA THR A 266 -12.36 -15.95 0.81
C THR A 266 -11.00 -16.56 0.46
N CYS A 267 -9.93 -15.94 0.95
CA CYS A 267 -8.59 -16.49 0.90
C CYS A 267 -8.27 -17.18 2.22
N ARG A 268 -7.50 -18.26 2.16
CA ARG A 268 -7.07 -19.02 3.34
C ARG A 268 -5.55 -18.95 3.49
N THR A 269 -5.07 -18.86 4.73
CA THR A 269 -3.64 -19.05 5.01
C THR A 269 -3.34 -20.52 5.30
N PRO A 270 -2.10 -20.99 5.11
CA PRO A 270 -1.63 -22.22 5.75
C PRO A 270 -1.84 -22.19 7.25
N GLY A 271 -1.78 -23.36 7.90
CA GLY A 271 -1.79 -23.47 9.36
C GLY A 271 -0.52 -22.82 9.96
N PHE A 272 -0.69 -22.10 11.04
CA PHE A 272 0.40 -21.50 11.81
C PHE A 272 0.08 -21.54 13.31
N ARG A 273 1.10 -21.38 14.13
CA ARG A 273 0.91 -21.45 15.58
C ARG A 273 0.63 -20.07 16.17
N PHE A 274 -0.43 -19.96 16.96
CA PHE A 274 -0.72 -18.74 17.71
C PHE A 274 0.26 -18.65 18.91
N THR A 275 1.29 -17.81 18.78
CA THR A 275 2.34 -17.65 19.79
C THR A 275 1.89 -16.72 20.91
N ASP A 276 2.48 -16.88 22.11
CA ASP A 276 2.21 -15.96 23.22
C ASP A 276 2.75 -14.55 22.91
N PRO A 277 1.96 -13.49 23.11
CA PRO A 277 2.33 -12.12 22.75
C PRO A 277 3.38 -11.48 23.64
N GLY A 278 3.65 -12.06 24.81
CA GLY A 278 4.46 -11.41 25.84
C GLY A 278 3.69 -10.31 26.59
N SER A 279 4.38 -9.25 27.00
CA SER A 279 3.79 -8.15 27.80
C SER A 279 2.99 -7.13 26.97
N GLU A 280 3.05 -7.19 25.65
CA GLU A 280 2.46 -6.18 24.74
C GLU A 280 1.02 -6.50 24.29
N GLY A 281 0.49 -7.68 24.67
CA GLY A 281 -0.81 -8.17 24.21
C GLY A 281 -0.76 -8.75 22.79
N ASP A 282 -1.88 -9.32 22.34
CA ASP A 282 -1.98 -9.92 21.01
C ASP A 282 -1.99 -8.85 19.93
N ARG A 283 -1.23 -9.10 18.86
CA ARG A 283 -1.06 -8.18 17.75
C ARG A 283 -1.23 -8.92 16.41
N ILE A 284 -2.16 -8.45 15.59
CA ILE A 284 -2.41 -8.97 14.26
C ILE A 284 -2.09 -7.86 13.26
N THR A 285 -1.13 -8.12 12.37
CA THR A 285 -0.77 -7.17 11.31
C THR A 285 -1.11 -7.78 9.95
N ILE A 286 -1.76 -7.02 9.10
CA ILE A 286 -2.05 -7.38 7.71
C ILE A 286 -1.06 -6.63 6.81
N TYR A 287 -0.43 -7.36 5.90
CA TYR A 287 0.56 -6.84 4.95
C TYR A 287 0.13 -7.13 3.52
N GLU A 288 0.56 -6.28 2.60
CA GLU A 288 0.64 -6.58 1.17
C GLU A 288 2.06 -6.96 0.78
N GLU A 289 2.23 -8.00 -0.04
CA GLU A 289 3.54 -8.32 -0.62
C GLU A 289 3.72 -7.57 -1.94
N ARG A 290 4.71 -6.67 -1.99
CA ARG A 290 5.11 -5.93 -3.19
C ARG A 290 6.61 -6.08 -3.42
N LYS A 291 7.00 -6.52 -4.61
CA LYS A 291 8.43 -6.70 -4.96
C LYS A 291 9.20 -7.52 -3.92
N ARG A 292 8.58 -8.59 -3.40
CA ARG A 292 9.11 -9.44 -2.32
C ARG A 292 9.35 -8.71 -0.99
N LYS A 293 8.68 -7.58 -0.77
CA LYS A 293 8.68 -6.86 0.50
C LYS A 293 7.27 -6.86 1.07
N LEU A 294 7.17 -7.07 2.38
CA LEU A 294 5.91 -6.96 3.10
C LEU A 294 5.71 -5.52 3.56
N ILE A 295 4.63 -4.90 3.08
CA ILE A 295 4.25 -3.54 3.43
C ILE A 295 3.05 -3.63 4.37
N PRO A 296 3.14 -3.12 5.61
CA PRO A 296 2.03 -3.17 6.54
C PRO A 296 0.87 -2.30 6.06
N VAL A 297 -0.32 -2.88 6.03
CA VAL A 297 -1.55 -2.20 5.63
C VAL A 297 -2.33 -1.76 6.86
N THR A 298 -2.52 -2.67 7.82
CA THR A 298 -3.26 -2.39 9.04
C THR A 298 -2.78 -3.26 10.19
N LEU A 299 -3.07 -2.80 11.41
CA LEU A 299 -2.66 -3.42 12.64
C LEU A 299 -3.84 -3.45 13.60
N LEU A 300 -4.13 -4.63 14.15
CA LEU A 300 -5.18 -4.88 15.12
C LEU A 300 -4.58 -5.27 16.46
N TYR A 301 -5.23 -4.82 17.52
CA TYR A 301 -4.92 -5.20 18.91
C TYR A 301 -6.17 -5.87 19.51
N PRO A 302 -6.37 -7.17 19.24
CA PRO A 302 -7.49 -7.88 19.79
C PRO A 302 -7.36 -7.99 21.31
N GLY A 303 -8.49 -7.94 22.01
CA GLY A 303 -8.53 -8.16 23.47
C GLY A 303 -8.18 -9.59 23.86
N GLU A 304 -7.76 -9.78 25.11
CA GLU A 304 -7.46 -11.12 25.63
C GLU A 304 -8.70 -12.03 25.65
N GLU A 305 -9.89 -11.47 25.78
CA GLU A 305 -11.16 -12.19 25.69
C GLU A 305 -11.39 -12.79 24.30
N GLU A 306 -10.90 -12.10 23.24
CA GLU A 306 -11.09 -12.54 21.86
C GLU A 306 -10.07 -13.61 21.43
N THR A 307 -8.83 -13.51 21.89
CA THR A 307 -7.71 -14.33 21.38
C THR A 307 -7.13 -15.30 22.41
N GLY A 308 -7.42 -15.14 23.68
CA GLY A 308 -6.85 -15.97 24.75
C GLY A 308 -7.07 -17.47 24.58
N SER A 309 -8.22 -17.86 23.99
CA SER A 309 -8.55 -19.26 23.69
C SER A 309 -7.71 -19.86 22.55
N LEU A 310 -7.06 -19.04 21.73
CA LEU A 310 -6.25 -19.46 20.57
C LEU A 310 -4.78 -19.72 20.94
N ARG A 311 -4.32 -19.20 22.08
CA ARG A 311 -2.90 -19.27 22.49
C ARG A 311 -2.39 -20.70 22.49
N ARG A 312 -1.22 -20.90 21.88
CA ARG A 312 -0.52 -22.18 21.70
C ARG A 312 -1.23 -23.20 20.82
N LYS A 313 -2.35 -22.83 20.20
CA LYS A 313 -3.02 -23.70 19.23
C LYS A 313 -2.48 -23.46 17.81
N GLU A 314 -2.66 -24.47 16.97
CA GLU A 314 -2.49 -24.32 15.53
C GLU A 314 -3.78 -23.74 14.96
N ILE A 315 -3.67 -22.65 14.22
CA ILE A 315 -4.78 -21.92 13.61
C ILE A 315 -4.53 -21.70 12.14
N SER A 316 -5.58 -21.42 11.38
CA SER A 316 -5.50 -20.83 10.05
C SER A 316 -6.35 -19.57 10.02
N ALA A 317 -6.00 -18.61 9.18
CA ALA A 317 -6.83 -17.43 8.97
C ALA A 317 -7.61 -17.56 7.67
N LEU A 318 -8.88 -17.14 7.71
CA LEU A 318 -9.71 -16.91 6.53
C LEU A 318 -9.93 -15.42 6.41
N ILE A 319 -9.64 -14.87 5.24
CA ILE A 319 -9.86 -13.46 4.91
C ILE A 319 -10.92 -13.41 3.83
N LYS A 320 -12.04 -12.78 4.11
CA LYS A 320 -13.13 -12.57 3.17
C LYS A 320 -13.22 -11.10 2.79
N GLY A 321 -13.19 -10.79 1.51
CA GLY A 321 -13.44 -9.44 1.00
C GLY A 321 -14.92 -9.09 1.10
N LEU A 322 -15.25 -8.02 1.83
CA LEU A 322 -16.62 -7.53 1.97
C LEU A 322 -16.94 -6.38 1.01
N GLY A 323 -15.92 -5.82 0.35
CA GLY A 323 -16.03 -4.66 -0.53
C GLY A 323 -15.72 -3.34 0.17
N LYS A 324 -15.51 -2.28 -0.60
CA LYS A 324 -15.17 -0.91 -0.12
C LYS A 324 -13.97 -0.86 0.85
N GLY A 325 -12.94 -1.70 0.61
CA GLY A 325 -11.77 -1.78 1.48
C GLY A 325 -12.00 -2.49 2.81
N THR A 326 -13.16 -3.11 3.03
CA THR A 326 -13.48 -3.85 4.25
C THR A 326 -13.25 -5.34 4.06
N ILE A 327 -12.66 -5.97 5.07
CA ILE A 327 -12.50 -7.43 5.12
C ILE A 327 -13.08 -8.00 6.41
N GLU A 328 -13.43 -9.27 6.35
CA GLU A 328 -13.71 -10.11 7.52
C GLU A 328 -12.52 -11.06 7.71
N LEU A 329 -11.89 -10.98 8.86
CA LEU A 329 -10.81 -11.86 9.28
C LEU A 329 -11.33 -12.85 10.31
N LEU A 330 -11.31 -14.13 9.98
CA LEU A 330 -11.73 -15.21 10.87
C LEU A 330 -10.53 -16.08 11.21
N LEU A 331 -10.21 -16.20 12.49
CA LEU A 331 -9.14 -17.09 12.97
C LEU A 331 -9.74 -18.45 13.36
N LYS A 332 -9.39 -19.50 12.61
CA LYS A 332 -9.93 -20.85 12.76
C LYS A 332 -9.01 -21.78 13.53
N THR A 333 -9.57 -22.44 14.53
CA THR A 333 -8.98 -23.62 15.20
C THR A 333 -9.69 -24.88 14.73
N GLY A 334 -9.09 -26.04 14.91
CA GLY A 334 -9.74 -27.33 14.57
C GLY A 334 -10.93 -27.70 15.45
N SER A 335 -11.22 -26.96 16.54
CA SER A 335 -12.24 -27.32 17.52
C SER A 335 -12.64 -26.15 18.41
N GLY A 336 -13.62 -25.33 18.05
CA GLY A 336 -14.20 -24.36 18.99
C GLY A 336 -14.64 -23.02 18.38
N GLU A 337 -14.96 -22.06 19.24
CA GLU A 337 -15.30 -20.70 18.88
C GLU A 337 -14.16 -20.03 18.10
N GLU A 338 -14.52 -19.37 17.02
CA GLU A 338 -13.60 -18.78 16.07
C GLU A 338 -13.78 -17.26 16.10
N PRO A 339 -12.83 -16.48 16.66
CA PRO A 339 -12.95 -15.03 16.68
C PRO A 339 -12.94 -14.47 15.28
N THR A 340 -13.84 -13.52 15.07
CA THR A 340 -14.05 -12.84 13.79
C THR A 340 -13.87 -11.34 13.97
N PHE A 341 -13.07 -10.73 13.11
CA PHE A 341 -12.78 -9.30 13.11
C PHE A 341 -13.23 -8.70 11.79
N THR A 342 -14.05 -7.65 11.85
CA THR A 342 -14.33 -6.82 10.70
C THR A 342 -13.30 -5.69 10.66
N VAL A 343 -12.57 -5.60 9.57
CA VAL A 343 -11.42 -4.69 9.43
C VAL A 343 -11.63 -3.80 8.24
N ASP A 344 -11.67 -2.49 8.46
CA ASP A 344 -11.61 -1.51 7.41
C ASP A 344 -10.14 -1.26 7.03
N LEU A 345 -9.76 -1.70 5.84
CA LEU A 345 -8.42 -1.52 5.30
C LEU A 345 -8.22 -0.12 4.70
N SER A 346 -9.29 0.65 4.50
CA SER A 346 -9.23 2.01 3.95
C SER A 346 -8.92 3.07 5.01
N GLU A 347 -9.20 2.77 6.28
CA GLU A 347 -8.84 3.63 7.40
C GLU A 347 -7.51 3.21 8.02
N ASP A 348 -6.74 4.19 8.51
CA ASP A 348 -5.69 3.87 9.46
C ASP A 348 -6.42 3.32 10.68
N SER A 349 -6.28 2.02 10.96
CA SER A 349 -6.65 1.52 12.27
C SER A 349 -6.02 2.47 13.28
N ALA A 350 -6.85 3.07 14.13
CA ALA A 350 -6.36 3.90 15.21
C ALA A 350 -5.43 2.99 16.03
N ALA A 351 -4.14 3.03 15.70
CA ALA A 351 -3.14 2.56 16.64
C ALA A 351 -3.44 3.34 17.92
N PRO A 352 -3.65 2.69 19.05
CA PRO A 352 -3.55 3.41 20.31
C PRO A 352 -2.25 4.18 20.22
N ALA A 353 -2.21 5.41 20.69
CA ALA A 353 -1.21 6.46 20.53
C ALA A 353 0.26 6.01 20.70
N SER A 354 0.76 5.12 19.86
CA SER A 354 2.06 4.44 19.99
C SER A 354 2.90 4.39 18.70
N ARG A 355 2.59 5.25 17.70
CA ARG A 355 3.56 5.43 16.59
C ARG A 355 4.92 5.95 17.09
N GLU A 356 4.93 6.65 18.21
CA GLU A 356 6.16 7.09 18.88
C GLU A 356 6.89 5.93 19.58
N GLU A 357 6.19 4.92 20.10
CA GLU A 357 6.82 3.77 20.75
C GLU A 357 7.46 2.78 19.76
N ASP A 358 6.97 2.67 18.56
CA ASP A 358 7.55 1.77 17.54
C ASP A 358 8.87 2.32 16.98
N LEU A 359 9.04 3.64 16.88
CA LEU A 359 10.32 4.26 16.54
C LEU A 359 11.38 4.00 17.62
N GLY A 360 11.02 4.02 18.90
CA GLY A 360 11.91 3.64 20.00
C GLY A 360 12.36 2.18 19.91
N GLY A 361 11.44 1.27 19.59
CA GLY A 361 11.74 -0.13 19.34
C GLY A 361 12.65 -0.34 18.13
N PHE A 362 12.35 0.32 17.01
CA PHE A 362 13.20 0.29 15.83
C PHE A 362 14.61 0.82 16.11
N ILE A 363 14.72 1.97 16.80
CA ILE A 363 16.03 2.54 17.20
C ILE A 363 16.77 1.52 18.07
N THR A 364 16.11 0.93 19.08
CA THR A 364 16.74 -0.08 19.95
C THR A 364 17.30 -1.26 19.16
N ASN A 365 16.60 -1.72 18.13
CA ASN A 365 17.03 -2.84 17.29
C ASN A 365 18.23 -2.54 16.40
N ILE A 366 18.51 -1.26 16.05
CA ILE A 366 19.68 -0.87 15.27
C ILE A 366 20.90 -0.51 16.15
N LEU A 367 20.71 -0.25 17.46
CA LEU A 367 21.83 0.09 18.37
C LEU A 367 22.97 -0.93 18.35
N PRO A 368 22.77 -2.26 18.24
CA PRO A 368 23.88 -3.19 18.14
C PRO A 368 24.77 -2.98 16.91
N ILE A 369 24.21 -2.46 15.80
CA ILE A 369 24.98 -2.10 14.60
C ILE A 369 25.86 -0.89 14.89
N ILE A 370 25.30 0.11 15.57
CA ILE A 370 26.04 1.32 15.98
C ILE A 370 27.19 0.95 16.94
N ASP A 371 26.91 0.08 17.91
CA ASP A 371 27.94 -0.42 18.84
C ASP A 371 29.09 -1.14 18.14
N ASN A 372 28.78 -1.98 17.14
CA ASN A 372 29.78 -2.66 16.35
C ASN A 372 30.65 -1.68 15.53
N LEU A 373 30.04 -0.65 14.96
CA LEU A 373 30.77 0.41 14.26
C LEU A 373 31.66 1.22 15.23
N GLU A 374 31.14 1.57 16.42
CA GLU A 374 31.91 2.25 17.47
C GLU A 374 33.11 1.40 17.91
N TYR A 375 32.89 0.12 18.18
CA TYR A 375 33.92 -0.81 18.56
C TYR A 375 35.02 -0.93 17.48
N ALA A 376 34.60 -1.13 16.22
CA ALA A 376 35.54 -1.26 15.11
C ALA A 376 36.35 0.05 14.88
N ALA A 377 35.70 1.22 15.02
CA ALA A 377 36.40 2.51 14.92
C ALA A 377 37.38 2.77 16.08
N LYS A 378 37.02 2.37 17.30
CA LYS A 378 37.81 2.62 18.52
C LYS A 378 39.02 1.69 18.62
N TYR A 379 38.88 0.45 18.17
CA TYR A 379 39.92 -0.59 18.35
C TYR A 379 40.64 -0.97 17.04
N ALA A 380 40.55 -0.13 16.01
CA ALA A 380 41.33 -0.31 14.79
C ALA A 380 42.83 -0.11 15.12
N GLU A 381 43.66 -1.11 14.84
CA GLU A 381 45.12 -1.10 15.13
C GLU A 381 45.86 0.04 14.40
N ASP A 382 45.45 0.34 13.18
CA ASP A 382 45.99 1.41 12.35
C ASP A 382 44.91 2.38 11.93
N GLN A 383 44.80 3.49 12.65
CA GLN A 383 43.83 4.57 12.34
C GLN A 383 44.20 5.38 11.09
N SER A 384 45.38 5.19 10.52
CA SER A 384 45.74 5.81 9.24
C SER A 384 45.18 5.02 8.04
N ASN A 385 44.76 3.79 8.27
CA ASN A 385 44.19 2.91 7.27
C ASN A 385 42.86 3.50 6.69
N PRO A 386 42.72 3.59 5.35
CA PRO A 386 41.52 4.10 4.72
C PRO A 386 40.21 3.38 5.14
N TYR A 387 40.28 2.10 5.42
CA TYR A 387 39.12 1.32 5.91
C TYR A 387 38.74 1.72 7.33
N ALA A 388 39.69 1.93 8.23
CA ALA A 388 39.44 2.41 9.60
C ALA A 388 38.81 3.82 9.59
N LYS A 389 39.28 4.71 8.73
CA LYS A 389 38.66 6.02 8.50
C LYS A 389 37.23 5.91 7.96
N GLY A 390 36.99 5.02 7.01
CA GLY A 390 35.65 4.77 6.46
C GLY A 390 34.67 4.27 7.54
N ILE A 391 35.10 3.39 8.43
CA ILE A 391 34.29 2.89 9.55
C ILE A 391 33.99 4.03 10.54
N LEU A 392 34.97 4.84 10.90
CA LEU A 392 34.80 6.00 11.79
C LEU A 392 33.79 6.98 11.20
N GLN A 393 33.94 7.34 9.92
CA GLN A 393 32.99 8.23 9.23
C GLN A 393 31.56 7.64 9.19
N SER A 394 31.45 6.32 8.98
CA SER A 394 30.13 5.65 9.00
C SER A 394 29.49 5.68 10.39
N TYR A 395 30.28 5.47 11.44
CA TYR A 395 29.84 5.59 12.83
C TYR A 395 29.39 7.02 13.15
N GLU A 396 30.24 8.04 12.87
CA GLU A 396 29.93 9.46 13.10
C GLU A 396 28.64 9.86 12.37
N LYS A 397 28.48 9.43 11.11
CA LYS A 397 27.27 9.71 10.32
C LYS A 397 26.03 9.03 10.89
N ALA A 398 26.15 7.80 11.39
CA ALA A 398 25.04 7.09 12.02
C ALA A 398 24.60 7.79 13.32
N VAL A 399 25.54 8.25 14.15
CA VAL A 399 25.22 9.02 15.36
C VAL A 399 24.56 10.35 15.01
N GLU A 400 25.08 11.08 14.02
CA GLU A 400 24.49 12.34 13.54
C GLU A 400 23.04 12.14 13.08
N ILE A 401 22.75 11.07 12.32
CA ILE A 401 21.39 10.75 11.88
C ILE A 401 20.48 10.46 13.08
N LEU A 402 20.95 9.73 14.08
CA LEU A 402 20.17 9.47 15.30
C LEU A 402 19.85 10.79 16.03
N GLU A 403 20.83 11.70 16.18
CA GLU A 403 20.65 12.99 16.84
C GLU A 403 19.66 13.90 16.07
N GLN A 404 19.77 13.95 14.74
CA GLN A 404 18.83 14.69 13.88
C GLN A 404 17.39 14.19 14.00
N ASN A 405 17.21 12.92 14.37
CA ASN A 405 15.90 12.32 14.62
C ASN A 405 15.48 12.31 16.09
N GLY A 406 16.12 13.13 16.94
CA GLY A 406 15.73 13.33 18.33
C GLY A 406 16.22 12.25 19.30
N VAL A 407 17.18 11.41 18.90
CA VAL A 407 17.82 10.44 19.78
C VAL A 407 19.01 11.09 20.47
N THR A 408 19.03 11.06 21.79
CA THR A 408 20.14 11.61 22.58
C THR A 408 21.04 10.49 23.11
N ARG A 409 22.34 10.62 22.89
CA ARG A 409 23.34 9.67 23.37
C ARG A 409 23.64 9.93 24.86
N ILE A 410 23.61 8.87 25.67
CA ILE A 410 23.93 8.90 27.09
C ILE A 410 25.37 8.41 27.26
N THR A 411 26.22 9.27 27.73
CA THR A 411 27.64 8.99 28.08
C THR A 411 27.90 9.36 29.53
N GLY A 412 28.73 10.34 29.83
CA GLY A 412 28.86 10.91 31.16
C GLY A 412 30.22 10.71 31.79
N GLU A 413 31.28 10.41 31.03
CA GLU A 413 32.65 10.33 31.54
C GLU A 413 33.05 11.62 32.27
N GLY A 414 33.61 11.49 33.46
CA GLY A 414 33.97 12.60 34.33
C GLY A 414 32.82 13.28 35.06
N ARG A 415 31.57 12.74 34.94
CA ARG A 415 30.37 13.26 35.61
C ARG A 415 29.91 12.33 36.73
N PRO A 416 29.15 12.83 37.71
CA PRO A 416 28.52 11.98 38.72
C PRO A 416 27.66 10.89 38.07
N PHE A 417 27.71 9.70 38.62
CA PHE A 417 26.91 8.57 38.20
C PHE A 417 25.41 8.80 38.45
N ASP A 418 24.59 8.58 37.41
CA ASP A 418 23.14 8.68 37.49
C ASP A 418 22.50 7.30 37.18
N PHE A 419 21.92 6.68 38.20
CA PHE A 419 21.30 5.35 38.10
C PHE A 419 20.06 5.30 37.14
N ASN A 420 19.44 6.45 36.83
CA ASN A 420 18.34 6.51 35.89
C ASN A 420 18.81 6.40 34.44
N LEU A 421 20.01 6.79 34.14
CA LEU A 421 20.60 6.89 32.81
C LEU A 421 21.69 5.84 32.56
N GLN A 422 22.30 5.34 33.61
CA GLN A 422 23.52 4.55 33.58
C GLN A 422 23.39 3.29 34.45
N ASN A 423 24.13 2.24 34.06
CA ASN A 423 24.29 1.00 34.82
C ASN A 423 25.76 0.76 35.10
N ALA A 424 26.16 0.77 36.37
CA ALA A 424 27.52 0.51 36.78
C ALA A 424 27.86 -0.98 36.65
N VAL A 425 28.72 -1.34 35.70
CA VAL A 425 29.18 -2.72 35.49
C VAL A 425 30.40 -3.09 36.31
N ALA A 426 31.13 -2.08 36.79
CA ALA A 426 32.26 -2.25 37.70
C ALA A 426 32.51 -0.97 38.52
N HIS A 427 33.08 -1.16 39.72
CA HIS A 427 33.60 -0.11 40.55
C HIS A 427 35.14 -0.29 40.69
N VAL A 428 35.86 0.78 40.54
CA VAL A 428 37.33 0.77 40.60
C VAL A 428 37.84 1.88 41.51
N ALA A 429 38.86 1.56 42.30
CA ALA A 429 39.53 2.61 43.07
C ALA A 429 40.30 3.55 42.12
N ASP A 430 40.05 4.86 42.23
CA ASP A 430 40.69 5.90 41.42
C ASP A 430 40.93 7.12 42.30
N GLY A 431 42.22 7.42 42.58
CA GLY A 431 42.61 8.55 43.43
C GLY A 431 42.47 9.89 42.76
N ASP A 432 42.26 9.98 41.45
CA ASP A 432 42.18 11.20 40.67
C ASP A 432 40.75 11.68 40.43
N LEU A 433 39.75 10.80 40.67
CA LEU A 433 38.33 11.11 40.47
C LEU A 433 37.55 11.08 41.80
N PRO A 434 36.58 11.99 41.99
CA PRO A 434 35.65 11.91 43.11
C PRO A 434 34.90 10.58 43.14
N GLU A 435 34.56 10.11 44.36
CA GLU A 435 33.68 8.93 44.52
C GLU A 435 32.36 9.08 43.74
N ASN A 436 31.85 7.98 43.23
CA ASN A 436 30.62 7.94 42.41
C ASN A 436 30.71 8.74 41.10
N THR A 437 31.89 8.90 40.52
CA THR A 437 32.12 9.53 39.23
C THR A 437 32.30 8.47 38.16
N VAL A 438 31.67 8.66 36.97
CA VAL A 438 31.85 7.78 35.82
C VAL A 438 33.26 7.91 35.29
N LYS A 439 34.04 6.85 35.48
CA LYS A 439 35.43 6.79 34.99
C LYS A 439 35.51 6.51 33.51
N GLN A 440 34.66 5.58 33.04
CA GLN A 440 34.68 5.14 31.63
C GLN A 440 33.30 4.64 31.21
N VAL A 441 32.94 4.95 29.96
CA VAL A 441 31.76 4.39 29.30
C VAL A 441 32.17 3.16 28.46
N MET A 442 31.67 2.00 28.85
CA MET A 442 31.92 0.74 28.16
C MET A 442 30.99 0.56 26.96
N GLN A 443 29.73 0.99 27.12
CA GLN A 443 28.74 1.01 26.07
C GLN A 443 27.83 2.23 26.24
N ALA A 444 27.65 2.98 25.16
CA ALA A 444 26.81 4.17 25.19
C ALA A 444 25.33 3.81 25.41
N GLY A 445 24.65 4.61 26.21
CA GLY A 445 23.20 4.56 26.33
C GLY A 445 22.55 5.51 25.32
N TYR A 446 21.23 5.34 25.15
CA TYR A 446 20.45 6.19 24.23
C TYR A 446 19.07 6.50 24.80
N MET A 447 18.62 7.70 24.56
CA MET A 447 17.30 8.20 24.96
C MET A 447 16.59 8.79 23.74
N TYR A 448 15.30 8.56 23.63
CA TYR A 448 14.44 9.11 22.58
C TYR A 448 13.21 9.76 23.21
N GLN A 449 12.92 11.01 22.87
CA GLN A 449 11.78 11.78 23.39
C GLN A 449 11.64 11.74 24.93
N GLY A 450 12.75 11.79 25.65
CA GLY A 450 12.75 11.75 27.11
C GLY A 450 12.65 10.36 27.76
N LYS A 451 12.46 9.30 26.96
CA LYS A 451 12.43 7.90 27.41
C LYS A 451 13.79 7.25 27.18
N VAL A 452 14.35 6.60 28.19
CA VAL A 452 15.59 5.83 28.07
C VAL A 452 15.30 4.55 27.30
N LEU A 453 15.92 4.42 26.11
CA LEU A 453 15.85 3.21 25.28
C LEU A 453 16.82 2.14 25.78
N ARG A 454 18.01 2.59 26.20
CA ARG A 454 19.06 1.74 26.75
C ARG A 454 19.95 2.58 27.67
N THR A 455 20.20 2.08 28.88
CA THR A 455 21.14 2.73 29.81
C THR A 455 22.58 2.56 29.34
N ALA A 456 23.43 3.53 29.64
CA ALA A 456 24.88 3.40 29.40
C ALA A 456 25.51 2.43 30.38
N GLN A 457 26.36 1.53 29.91
CA GLN A 457 27.19 0.68 30.79
C GLN A 457 28.47 1.42 31.14
N VAL A 458 28.71 1.62 32.42
CA VAL A 458 29.80 2.46 32.89
C VAL A 458 30.66 1.80 33.98
N ILE A 459 31.92 2.22 34.08
CA ILE A 459 32.78 1.95 35.22
C ILE A 459 32.78 3.19 36.10
N VAL A 460 32.58 3.01 37.39
CA VAL A 460 32.47 4.10 38.39
C VAL A 460 33.69 4.11 39.32
N ALA A 461 34.22 5.30 39.61
CA ALA A 461 35.25 5.48 40.59
C ALA A 461 34.68 5.39 42.02
N ASN A 462 35.41 4.67 42.89
CA ASN A 462 35.13 4.56 44.32
C ASN A 462 36.12 5.38 45.15
#